data_b049d2657627fe015cca0d6e87f1f51b
#
_entry.id   b049d2657627fe015cca0d6e87f1f51b
#
_cell.length_a   1.000
_cell.length_b   1.000
_cell.length_c   1.000
_cell.angle_alpha   90.00
_cell.angle_beta   90.00
_cell.angle_gamma   90.00
#
_symmetry.space_group_name_H-M   'P 1'
#
loop_
_entity.id
_entity.type
_entity.pdbx_description
1 polymer ?
#
loop_
_entity_poly.entity_id
_entity_poly.type
_entity_poly.pdbx_seq_one_letter_code
_entity_poly.pdbx_strand_id
1 'polypeptide(L)'
;YIKGTNGTSNGIVPMLRVFNDTARYVDQGGGKRKGSIAIYLEPWHPDLIEFLDLRKNHGKEEMRARDLFYALWTPDLFMERVQDNADWSFFCPNECPGLQDAYGDEFKELYQSYEAQGLARKTVPAREVWDKIVEAQIETGTPYMLYKDAANLKSNQKNLGTIRSSNLCTEIMEYTSADEVAVCNLA
;
A
#
# COMPACT_ATOMS: atom_id res chain seq x y z
N TYR A 1 -15.92 -6.44 -4.23
CA TYR A 1 -17.00 -6.42 -5.24
C TYR A 1 -16.46 -6.02 -6.61
N ILE A 2 -16.83 -6.75 -7.66
CA ILE A 2 -16.45 -6.45 -9.05
C ILE A 2 -17.67 -5.83 -9.76
N LYS A 3 -17.56 -4.54 -10.07
CA LYS A 3 -18.61 -3.81 -10.80
C LYS A 3 -18.77 -4.39 -12.21
N GLY A 4 -19.96 -4.83 -12.53
CA GLY A 4 -20.31 -5.37 -13.85
C GLY A 4 -20.49 -6.89 -13.91
N THR A 5 -19.91 -7.65 -12.97
CA THR A 5 -20.11 -9.11 -12.89
C THR A 5 -20.88 -9.55 -11.65
N ASN A 6 -21.15 -8.65 -10.72
CA ASN A 6 -21.68 -8.92 -9.38
C ASN A 6 -20.86 -9.98 -8.60
N GLY A 7 -19.61 -10.18 -9.00
CA GLY A 7 -18.68 -11.10 -8.37
C GLY A 7 -17.86 -10.45 -7.25
N THR A 8 -17.10 -11.28 -6.56
CA THR A 8 -16.13 -10.86 -5.55
C THR A 8 -14.72 -11.08 -6.09
N SER A 9 -13.85 -10.08 -5.95
CA SER A 9 -12.43 -10.23 -6.27
C SER A 9 -11.77 -11.24 -5.34
N ASN A 10 -10.81 -11.99 -5.86
CA ASN A 10 -9.97 -12.89 -5.07
C ASN A 10 -8.89 -12.15 -4.25
N GLY A 11 -8.93 -10.82 -4.25
CA GLY A 11 -7.98 -9.99 -3.53
C GLY A 11 -6.70 -9.68 -4.32
N ILE A 12 -5.76 -8.98 -3.65
CA ILE A 12 -4.51 -8.55 -4.28
C ILE A 12 -3.46 -9.65 -4.38
N VAL A 13 -3.51 -10.68 -3.54
CA VAL A 13 -2.47 -11.73 -3.49
C VAL A 13 -2.31 -12.46 -4.83
N PRO A 14 -3.37 -13.01 -5.46
CA PRO A 14 -3.23 -13.65 -6.77
C PRO A 14 -2.72 -12.72 -7.86
N MET A 15 -3.12 -11.45 -7.82
CA MET A 15 -2.63 -10.42 -8.74
C MET A 15 -1.14 -10.17 -8.54
N LEU A 16 -0.69 -10.03 -7.30
CA LEU A 16 0.72 -9.75 -6.98
C LEU A 16 1.65 -10.91 -7.36
N ARG A 17 1.16 -12.13 -7.39
CA ARG A 17 1.94 -13.27 -7.90
C ARG A 17 2.30 -13.12 -9.37
N VAL A 18 1.42 -12.55 -10.19
CA VAL A 18 1.73 -12.25 -11.60
C VAL A 18 2.91 -11.27 -11.68
N PHE A 19 2.90 -10.22 -10.87
CA PHE A 19 4.01 -9.26 -10.81
C PHE A 19 5.29 -9.86 -10.24
N ASN A 20 5.17 -10.75 -9.26
CA ASN A 20 6.30 -11.51 -8.71
C ASN A 20 7.01 -12.33 -9.80
N ASP A 21 6.26 -13.07 -10.59
CA ASP A 21 6.82 -13.87 -11.69
C ASP A 21 7.35 -12.98 -12.81
N THR A 22 6.71 -11.84 -13.06
CA THR A 22 7.24 -10.81 -13.98
C THR A 22 8.59 -10.30 -13.51
N ALA A 23 8.75 -9.94 -12.24
CA ALA A 23 10.03 -9.46 -11.70
C ALA A 23 11.14 -10.51 -11.83
N ARG A 24 10.81 -11.79 -11.71
CA ARG A 24 11.76 -12.90 -11.93
C ARG A 24 12.16 -13.09 -13.38
N TYR A 25 11.24 -12.81 -14.31
CA TYR A 25 11.47 -12.97 -15.74
C TYR A 25 12.22 -11.80 -16.35
N VAL A 26 11.85 -10.56 -15.98
CA VAL A 26 12.46 -9.35 -16.54
C VAL A 26 13.90 -9.18 -16.06
N ASP A 27 14.74 -8.75 -16.96
CA ASP A 27 16.17 -8.64 -16.72
C ASP A 27 16.68 -7.25 -17.07
N GLN A 28 17.51 -6.67 -16.23
CA GLN A 28 18.16 -5.38 -16.47
C GLN A 28 19.56 -5.62 -17.00
N GLY A 29 19.82 -5.27 -18.26
CA GLY A 29 21.16 -5.21 -18.80
C GLY A 29 21.85 -6.56 -19.01
N GLY A 30 21.20 -7.53 -19.65
CA GLY A 30 21.84 -8.72 -20.19
C GLY A 30 22.20 -9.78 -19.15
N GLY A 31 21.27 -10.13 -18.25
CA GLY A 31 21.39 -11.28 -17.35
C GLY A 31 22.09 -11.02 -16.03
N LYS A 32 22.56 -9.81 -15.78
CA LYS A 32 23.33 -9.48 -14.57
C LYS A 32 22.47 -8.99 -13.40
N ARG A 33 21.30 -8.39 -13.67
CA ARG A 33 20.39 -7.86 -12.66
C ARG A 33 18.96 -8.24 -12.99
N LYS A 34 18.30 -8.92 -12.09
CA LYS A 34 16.87 -9.21 -12.20
C LYS A 34 16.03 -7.95 -12.04
N GLY A 35 14.82 -7.96 -12.59
CA GLY A 35 13.84 -6.93 -12.34
C GLY A 35 13.50 -6.85 -10.85
N SER A 36 13.26 -5.64 -10.35
CA SER A 36 12.86 -5.41 -8.97
C SER A 36 11.67 -4.47 -8.94
N ILE A 37 10.63 -4.84 -8.23
CA ILE A 37 9.36 -4.12 -8.18
C ILE A 37 9.00 -3.89 -6.71
N ALA A 38 8.66 -2.64 -6.36
CA ALA A 38 8.07 -2.31 -5.08
C ALA A 38 6.56 -2.10 -5.24
N ILE A 39 5.81 -2.68 -4.32
CA ILE A 39 4.35 -2.56 -4.24
C ILE A 39 4.02 -1.70 -3.03
N TYR A 40 3.28 -0.63 -3.28
CA TYR A 40 2.80 0.28 -2.25
C TYR A 40 1.32 0.03 -1.97
N LEU A 41 0.97 -0.07 -0.70
CA LEU A 41 -0.41 -0.23 -0.25
C LEU A 41 -0.69 0.72 0.90
N GLU A 42 -1.90 1.25 0.98
CA GLU A 42 -2.35 2.02 2.13
C GLU A 42 -2.95 1.09 3.20
N PRO A 43 -2.75 1.39 4.51
CA PRO A 43 -3.15 0.48 5.59
C PRO A 43 -4.67 0.33 5.78
N TRP A 44 -5.49 1.12 5.12
CA TRP A 44 -6.95 0.97 5.14
C TRP A 44 -7.49 -0.08 4.15
N HIS A 45 -6.62 -0.66 3.30
CA HIS A 45 -7.03 -1.68 2.34
C HIS A 45 -7.43 -2.98 3.04
N PRO A 46 -8.53 -3.66 2.65
CA PRO A 46 -9.03 -4.84 3.35
C PRO A 46 -8.07 -6.04 3.32
N ASP A 47 -7.22 -6.14 2.31
CA ASP A 47 -6.24 -7.23 2.15
C ASP A 47 -4.88 -6.91 2.82
N LEU A 48 -4.82 -5.93 3.70
CA LEU A 48 -3.55 -5.52 4.33
C LEU A 48 -2.86 -6.66 5.05
N ILE A 49 -3.60 -7.47 5.80
CA ILE A 49 -2.99 -8.54 6.62
C ILE A 49 -2.34 -9.60 5.72
N GLU A 50 -3.01 -10.00 4.65
CA GLU A 50 -2.47 -10.94 3.66
C GLU A 50 -1.26 -10.34 2.93
N PHE A 51 -1.29 -9.02 2.68
CA PHE A 51 -0.16 -8.28 2.09
C PHE A 51 1.09 -8.30 3.00
N LEU A 52 0.92 -8.17 4.31
CA LEU A 52 2.03 -8.23 5.27
C LEU A 52 2.68 -9.63 5.32
N ASP A 53 1.95 -10.67 4.98
CA ASP A 53 2.43 -12.05 5.01
C ASP A 53 3.15 -12.50 3.72
N LEU A 54 3.13 -11.70 2.65
CA LEU A 54 3.58 -12.11 1.31
C LEU A 54 5.04 -12.57 1.24
N ARG A 55 5.93 -12.09 2.09
CA ARG A 55 7.35 -12.48 2.14
C ARG A 55 7.70 -13.47 3.25
N LYS A 56 6.77 -13.85 4.08
CA LYS A 56 7.03 -14.81 5.16
C LYS A 56 7.54 -16.16 4.61
N ASN A 57 8.47 -16.80 5.33
CA ASN A 57 9.09 -18.06 4.93
C ASN A 57 8.25 -19.29 5.26
N HIS A 58 7.11 -19.12 5.86
CA HIS A 58 6.18 -20.18 6.25
C HIS A 58 4.77 -19.92 5.69
N GLY A 59 3.90 -20.92 5.82
CA GLY A 59 2.53 -20.87 5.30
C GLY A 59 2.43 -21.43 3.88
N LYS A 60 1.27 -21.22 3.26
CA LYS A 60 0.98 -21.75 1.93
C LYS A 60 1.71 -20.96 0.85
N GLU A 61 2.42 -21.65 -0.03
CA GLU A 61 3.21 -21.04 -1.10
C GLU A 61 2.35 -20.23 -2.10
N GLU A 62 1.12 -20.68 -2.34
CA GLU A 62 0.18 -19.94 -3.18
C GLU A 62 -0.23 -18.57 -2.63
N MET A 63 0.01 -18.34 -1.34
CA MET A 63 -0.26 -17.07 -0.65
C MET A 63 1.01 -16.21 -0.47
N ARG A 64 2.07 -16.51 -1.21
CA ARG A 64 3.37 -15.82 -1.10
C ARG A 64 3.77 -15.21 -2.44
N ALA A 65 4.48 -14.08 -2.36
CA ALA A 65 5.11 -13.39 -3.49
C ALA A 65 6.41 -12.73 -2.97
N ARG A 66 7.46 -13.54 -2.82
CA ARG A 66 8.67 -13.18 -2.05
C ARG A 66 9.69 -12.35 -2.84
N ASP A 67 9.57 -12.29 -4.15
CA ASP A 67 10.52 -11.56 -5.00
C ASP A 67 10.14 -10.08 -5.20
N LEU A 68 8.98 -9.68 -4.68
CA LEU A 68 8.55 -8.29 -4.64
C LEU A 68 9.00 -7.62 -3.33
N PHE A 69 9.15 -6.32 -3.36
CA PHE A 69 9.33 -5.47 -2.18
C PHE A 69 7.99 -4.80 -1.82
N TYR A 70 7.75 -4.62 -0.54
CA TYR A 70 6.49 -4.10 -0.04
C TYR A 70 6.68 -2.85 0.79
N ALA A 71 5.79 -1.89 0.60
CA ALA A 71 5.80 -0.61 1.32
C ALA A 71 4.37 -0.23 1.73
N LEU A 72 4.24 0.42 2.87
CA LEU A 72 3.00 1.05 3.30
C LEU A 72 3.07 2.55 3.05
N TRP A 73 2.05 3.06 2.37
CA TRP A 73 1.81 4.48 2.17
C TRP A 73 0.82 4.96 3.23
N THR A 74 1.37 5.43 4.35
CA THR A 74 0.67 5.52 5.63
C THR A 74 0.14 6.93 5.88
N PRO A 75 -1.18 7.12 6.05
CA PRO A 75 -1.74 8.38 6.51
C PRO A 75 -1.45 8.60 8.00
N ASP A 76 -1.29 9.85 8.41
CA ASP A 76 -1.01 10.24 9.80
C ASP A 76 -2.11 9.74 10.76
N LEU A 77 -3.36 9.72 10.30
CA LEU A 77 -4.50 9.19 11.07
C LEU A 77 -4.26 7.76 11.57
N PHE A 78 -3.60 6.90 10.80
CA PHE A 78 -3.27 5.55 11.26
C PHE A 78 -2.34 5.59 12.47
N MET A 79 -1.31 6.41 12.42
CA MET A 79 -0.35 6.55 13.53
C MET A 79 -0.99 7.19 14.76
N GLU A 80 -1.86 8.19 14.57
CA GLU A 80 -2.68 8.78 15.64
C GLU A 80 -3.51 7.68 16.34
N ARG A 81 -4.21 6.85 15.57
CA ARG A 81 -5.03 5.74 16.09
C ARG A 81 -4.21 4.67 16.84
N VAL A 82 -3.00 4.39 16.37
CA VAL A 82 -2.07 3.49 17.07
C VAL A 82 -1.63 4.10 18.42
N GLN A 83 -1.30 5.38 18.42
CA GLN A 83 -0.90 6.11 19.63
C GLN A 83 -2.03 6.17 20.66
N ASP A 84 -3.22 6.49 20.20
CA ASP A 84 -4.41 6.69 21.04
C ASP A 84 -5.10 5.37 21.44
N ASN A 85 -4.56 4.23 20.98
CA ASN A 85 -5.14 2.90 21.20
C ASN A 85 -6.58 2.80 20.70
N ALA A 86 -6.87 3.44 19.57
CA ALA A 86 -8.18 3.48 18.93
C ALA A 86 -8.33 2.39 17.87
N ASP A 87 -9.54 2.27 17.33
CA ASP A 87 -9.84 1.30 16.28
C ASP A 87 -9.40 1.78 14.89
N TRP A 88 -9.12 0.82 14.01
CA TRP A 88 -8.81 1.03 12.61
C TRP A 88 -9.75 0.23 11.71
N SER A 89 -10.31 0.90 10.71
CA SER A 89 -11.31 0.35 9.79
C SER A 89 -10.71 0.09 8.40
N PHE A 90 -11.08 -1.05 7.81
CA PHE A 90 -10.70 -1.42 6.45
C PHE A 90 -11.86 -1.16 5.49
N PHE A 91 -11.55 -0.57 4.33
CA PHE A 91 -12.53 -0.16 3.35
C PHE A 91 -12.26 -0.77 1.97
N CYS A 92 -13.34 -1.12 1.28
CA CYS A 92 -13.25 -1.51 -0.13
C CYS A 92 -13.02 -0.27 -1.01
N PRO A 93 -11.96 -0.21 -1.84
CA PRO A 93 -11.69 0.95 -2.68
C PRO A 93 -12.81 1.32 -3.65
N ASN A 94 -13.59 0.33 -4.08
CA ASN A 94 -14.73 0.56 -4.97
C ASN A 94 -15.95 1.17 -4.26
N GLU A 95 -16.16 0.84 -2.99
CA GLU A 95 -17.28 1.33 -2.19
C GLU A 95 -16.96 2.65 -1.49
N CYS A 96 -15.68 2.88 -1.20
CA CYS A 96 -15.14 4.05 -0.52
C CYS A 96 -14.10 4.74 -1.39
N PRO A 97 -14.50 5.34 -2.52
CA PRO A 97 -13.57 5.99 -3.45
C PRO A 97 -12.95 7.25 -2.83
N GLY A 98 -11.79 7.66 -3.37
CA GLY A 98 -11.14 8.93 -3.05
C GLY A 98 -10.12 8.86 -1.91
N LEU A 99 -10.12 7.84 -1.06
CA LEU A 99 -9.15 7.71 0.04
C LEU A 99 -7.70 7.71 -0.46
N GLN A 100 -7.44 7.13 -1.62
CA GLN A 100 -6.12 7.10 -2.24
C GLN A 100 -5.66 8.46 -2.76
N ASP A 101 -6.59 9.37 -3.04
CA ASP A 101 -6.33 10.68 -3.63
C ASP A 101 -6.26 11.79 -2.57
N ALA A 102 -6.91 11.59 -1.43
CA ALA A 102 -6.94 12.51 -0.32
C ALA A 102 -5.73 12.34 0.61
N TYR A 103 -5.27 13.41 1.24
CA TYR A 103 -4.23 13.41 2.27
C TYR A 103 -4.49 14.51 3.32
N GLY A 104 -3.83 14.42 4.48
CA GLY A 104 -4.01 15.37 5.57
C GLY A 104 -5.44 15.37 6.12
N ASP A 105 -5.96 16.54 6.39
CA ASP A 105 -7.31 16.71 6.97
C ASP A 105 -8.40 16.19 6.04
N GLU A 106 -8.26 16.37 4.73
CA GLU A 106 -9.22 15.84 3.74
C GLU A 106 -9.31 14.31 3.82
N PHE A 107 -8.19 13.61 3.93
CA PHE A 107 -8.19 12.16 4.14
C PHE A 107 -8.91 11.79 5.44
N LYS A 108 -8.58 12.48 6.52
CA LYS A 108 -9.15 12.23 7.85
C LYS A 108 -10.67 12.39 7.86
N GLU A 109 -11.17 13.48 7.30
CA GLU A 109 -12.61 13.74 7.19
C GLU A 109 -13.31 12.68 6.34
N LEU A 110 -12.75 12.35 5.17
CA LEU A 110 -13.31 11.34 4.27
C LEU A 110 -13.34 9.95 4.92
N TYR A 111 -12.23 9.54 5.54
CA TYR A 111 -12.13 8.27 6.25
C TYR A 111 -13.16 8.14 7.37
N GLN A 112 -13.26 9.16 8.22
CA GLN A 112 -14.22 9.21 9.33
C GLN A 112 -15.67 9.25 8.82
N SER A 113 -15.93 9.90 7.70
CA SER A 113 -17.26 9.90 7.09
C SER A 113 -17.69 8.50 6.65
N TYR A 114 -16.78 7.71 6.12
CA TYR A 114 -17.06 6.31 5.74
C TYR A 114 -17.26 5.41 6.97
N GLU A 115 -16.55 5.65 8.06
CA GLU A 115 -16.81 4.99 9.34
C GLU A 115 -18.21 5.31 9.85
N ALA A 116 -18.61 6.59 9.85
CA ALA A 116 -19.92 7.04 10.29
C ALA A 116 -21.07 6.47 9.45
N GLN A 117 -20.82 6.21 8.16
CA GLN A 117 -21.78 5.55 7.26
C GLN A 117 -21.84 4.03 7.43
N GLY A 118 -20.97 3.44 8.24
CA GLY A 118 -20.91 2.00 8.46
C GLY A 118 -20.40 1.20 7.28
N LEU A 119 -19.55 1.80 6.42
CA LEU A 119 -19.02 1.17 5.21
C LEU A 119 -17.76 0.33 5.46
N ALA A 120 -17.29 0.25 6.69
CA ALA A 120 -16.13 -0.56 7.04
C ALA A 120 -16.41 -2.05 6.79
N ARG A 121 -15.50 -2.70 6.07
CA ARG A 121 -15.54 -4.17 5.88
C ARG A 121 -15.17 -4.92 7.14
N LYS A 122 -14.25 -4.36 7.91
CA LYS A 122 -13.77 -4.87 9.18
C LYS A 122 -13.19 -3.72 9.98
N THR A 123 -13.32 -3.78 11.29
CA THR A 123 -12.70 -2.85 12.24
C THR A 123 -11.95 -3.65 13.29
N VAL A 124 -10.72 -3.24 13.59
CA VAL A 124 -9.86 -3.88 14.59
C VAL A 124 -9.09 -2.81 15.36
N PRO A 125 -8.55 -3.09 16.55
CA PRO A 125 -7.65 -2.18 17.22
C PRO A 125 -6.45 -1.83 16.32
N ALA A 126 -6.14 -0.53 16.19
CA ALA A 126 -5.02 -0.08 15.35
C ALA A 126 -3.69 -0.69 15.80
N ARG A 127 -3.51 -0.95 17.09
CA ARG A 127 -2.33 -1.63 17.64
C ARG A 127 -2.17 -3.07 17.14
N GLU A 128 -3.23 -3.80 16.92
CA GLU A 128 -3.13 -5.15 16.34
C GLU A 128 -2.56 -5.09 14.91
N VAL A 129 -2.96 -4.08 14.14
CA VAL A 129 -2.40 -3.85 12.80
C VAL A 129 -0.93 -3.47 12.89
N TRP A 130 -0.58 -2.57 13.82
CA TRP A 130 0.80 -2.17 14.09
C TRP A 130 1.68 -3.34 14.49
N ASP A 131 1.23 -4.20 15.38
CA ASP A 131 1.96 -5.38 15.81
C ASP A 131 2.22 -6.34 14.64
N LYS A 132 1.25 -6.51 13.73
CA LYS A 132 1.43 -7.28 12.49
C LYS A 132 2.46 -6.67 11.54
N ILE A 133 2.50 -5.34 11.44
CA ILE A 133 3.52 -4.63 10.64
C ILE A 133 4.91 -4.90 11.23
N VAL A 134 5.07 -4.72 12.53
CA VAL A 134 6.36 -4.93 13.23
C VAL A 134 6.80 -6.40 13.13
N GLU A 135 5.89 -7.35 13.32
CA GLU A 135 6.16 -8.78 13.13
C GLU A 135 6.71 -9.07 11.72
N ALA A 136 6.04 -8.55 10.68
CA ALA A 136 6.47 -8.70 9.30
C ALA A 136 7.86 -8.09 9.06
N GLN A 137 8.15 -6.93 9.64
CA GLN A 137 9.46 -6.27 9.54
C GLN A 137 10.57 -7.06 10.22
N ILE A 138 10.30 -7.64 11.37
CA ILE A 138 11.27 -8.49 12.08
C ILE A 138 11.58 -9.74 11.26
N GLU A 139 10.57 -10.38 10.69
CA GLU A 139 10.74 -11.62 9.94
C GLU A 139 11.36 -11.41 8.54
N THR A 140 10.99 -10.33 7.84
CA THR A 140 11.27 -10.17 6.40
C THR A 140 11.98 -8.88 6.01
N GLY A 141 12.09 -7.91 6.90
CA GLY A 141 12.61 -6.57 6.60
C GLY A 141 11.61 -5.67 5.86
N THR A 142 10.40 -6.13 5.60
CA THR A 142 9.32 -5.37 4.94
C THR A 142 8.01 -5.45 5.73
N PRO A 143 7.09 -4.50 5.57
CA PRO A 143 7.06 -3.40 4.61
C PRO A 143 7.94 -2.22 5.01
N TYR A 144 8.33 -1.40 4.01
CA TYR A 144 8.84 -0.06 4.25
C TYR A 144 7.71 0.82 4.77
N MET A 145 8.01 1.75 5.67
CA MET A 145 7.04 2.70 6.20
C MET A 145 7.29 4.09 5.61
N LEU A 146 6.34 4.58 4.83
CA LEU A 146 6.37 5.94 4.27
C LEU A 146 5.09 6.68 4.68
N TYR A 147 5.19 7.99 4.78
CA TYR A 147 4.14 8.85 5.33
C TYR A 147 3.53 9.72 4.23
N LYS A 148 2.32 9.35 3.85
CA LYS A 148 1.54 9.93 2.77
C LYS A 148 1.30 11.43 2.94
N ASP A 149 0.89 11.85 4.12
CA ASP A 149 0.49 13.23 4.38
C ASP A 149 1.70 14.17 4.32
N ALA A 150 2.78 13.84 5.00
CA ALA A 150 4.02 14.61 4.96
C ALA A 150 4.61 14.69 3.56
N ALA A 151 4.61 13.58 2.80
CA ALA A 151 5.10 13.54 1.42
C ALA A 151 4.32 14.51 0.52
N ASN A 152 2.99 14.50 0.60
CA ASN A 152 2.15 15.36 -0.22
C ASN A 152 2.17 16.81 0.24
N LEU A 153 2.13 17.07 1.55
CA LEU A 153 2.17 18.42 2.10
C LEU A 153 3.47 19.16 1.77
N LYS A 154 4.58 18.44 1.65
CA LYS A 154 5.90 19.01 1.36
C LYS A 154 6.30 18.96 -0.12
N SER A 155 5.49 18.30 -0.96
CA SER A 155 5.79 18.16 -2.38
C SER A 155 5.82 19.50 -3.11
N ASN A 156 6.80 19.67 -4.00
CA ASN A 156 6.85 20.77 -4.96
C ASN A 156 5.90 20.59 -6.16
N GLN A 157 5.27 19.43 -6.29
CA GLN A 157 4.41 19.06 -7.40
C GLN A 157 2.91 19.02 -7.03
N LYS A 158 2.50 19.68 -5.96
CA LYS A 158 1.10 19.71 -5.49
C LYS A 158 0.10 20.18 -6.55
N ASN A 159 0.54 21.03 -7.46
CA ASN A 159 -0.26 21.55 -8.56
C ASN A 159 -0.57 20.49 -9.63
N LEU A 160 0.16 19.39 -9.66
CA LEU A 160 -0.06 18.29 -10.60
C LEU A 160 -1.03 17.25 -10.06
N GLY A 161 -0.98 16.95 -8.77
CA GLY A 161 -1.86 15.99 -8.12
C GLY A 161 -1.25 15.35 -6.88
N THR A 162 -1.90 14.29 -6.41
CA THR A 162 -1.49 13.55 -5.20
C THR A 162 -0.42 12.50 -5.54
N ILE A 163 0.68 12.51 -4.78
CA ILE A 163 1.69 11.45 -4.81
C ILE A 163 1.14 10.24 -4.05
N ARG A 164 1.13 9.07 -4.71
CA ARG A 164 0.53 7.82 -4.18
C ARG A 164 1.55 6.74 -3.83
N SER A 165 2.80 6.95 -4.17
CA SER A 165 3.89 6.01 -3.91
C SER A 165 5.23 6.70 -4.02
N SER A 166 6.28 6.00 -3.62
CA SER A 166 7.68 6.34 -3.93
C SER A 166 8.26 5.29 -4.89
N ASN A 167 9.57 5.27 -5.07
CA ASN A 167 10.29 4.28 -5.87
C ASN A 167 10.72 3.06 -5.04
N LEU A 168 11.56 2.20 -5.60
CA LEU A 168 12.04 0.97 -4.97
C LEU A 168 12.82 1.23 -3.67
N CYS A 169 13.65 2.28 -3.65
CA CYS A 169 14.54 2.60 -2.54
C CYS A 169 13.99 3.69 -1.61
N THR A 170 12.79 4.20 -1.87
CA THR A 170 12.04 5.16 -1.04
C THR A 170 12.54 6.61 -1.02
N GLU A 171 13.57 6.96 -1.82
CA GLU A 171 14.14 8.30 -1.84
C GLU A 171 13.43 9.28 -2.77
N ILE A 172 12.57 8.82 -3.67
CA ILE A 172 11.91 9.66 -4.68
C ILE A 172 10.46 9.92 -4.28
N MET A 173 10.09 11.20 -4.26
CA MET A 173 8.73 11.69 -4.01
C MET A 173 8.29 12.56 -5.18
N GLU A 174 7.92 11.90 -6.29
CA GLU A 174 7.51 12.56 -7.53
C GLU A 174 6.09 12.14 -7.92
N TYR A 175 5.37 13.08 -8.54
CA TYR A 175 4.06 12.81 -9.08
C TYR A 175 4.14 11.88 -10.29
N THR A 176 3.23 10.92 -10.35
CA THR A 176 3.04 10.04 -11.51
C THR A 176 1.54 9.82 -11.75
N SER A 177 1.17 9.66 -13.00
CA SER A 177 -0.21 9.39 -13.42
C SER A 177 -0.25 8.35 -14.54
N ALA A 178 -1.43 8.10 -15.08
CA ALA A 178 -1.58 7.21 -16.23
C ALA A 178 -0.84 7.72 -17.48
N ASP A 179 -0.70 9.04 -17.60
CA ASP A 179 -0.12 9.71 -18.78
C ASP A 179 1.31 10.23 -18.53
N GLU A 180 1.74 10.29 -17.29
CA GLU A 180 3.07 10.77 -16.89
C GLU A 180 3.73 9.81 -15.93
N VAL A 181 4.90 9.30 -16.29
CA VAL A 181 5.69 8.41 -15.45
C VAL A 181 6.91 9.18 -14.92
N ALA A 182 7.01 9.24 -13.58
CA ALA A 182 8.22 9.76 -12.94
C ALA A 182 9.39 8.79 -13.16
N VAL A 183 10.54 9.32 -13.57
CA VAL A 183 11.73 8.55 -13.85
C VAL A 183 12.93 9.14 -13.10
N CYS A 184 13.58 8.29 -12.30
CA CYS A 184 14.80 8.66 -11.61
C CYS A 184 16.02 8.41 -12.48
N ASN A 185 16.81 9.45 -12.74
CA ASN A 185 18.12 9.34 -13.37
C ASN A 185 19.17 9.10 -12.29
N LEU A 186 19.64 7.87 -12.22
CA LEU A 186 20.74 7.48 -11.34
C LEU A 186 22.07 7.77 -12.04
N ALA A 187 22.79 8.80 -11.60
CA ALA A 187 24.10 9.15 -12.11
C ALA A 187 25.21 8.80 -11.12
#